data_9fc3b334ec014c6b424724e9cd12b793
#
_entry.id   9fc3b334ec014c6b424724e9cd12b793
#
_cell.length_a   1.000
_cell.length_b   1.000
_cell.length_c   1.000
_cell.angle_alpha   90.00
_cell.angle_beta   90.00
_cell.angle_gamma   90.00
#
_symmetry.space_group_name_H-M   'P 1'
#
loop_
_entity.id
_entity.type
_entity.pdbx_description
1 polymer ?
#
loop_
_entity_poly.entity_id
_entity_poly.type
_entity_poly.pdbx_seq_one_letter_code
_entity_poly.pdbx_strand_id
1 'polypeptide(L)'
;MNYSPEDLQRFLDVATEAASAGGAVLKHYWGNLSNIQQKGRPGDLVTEADKAAEKEVLSVLRLHVPDHAILAEESGSIGTQTDGLLWAVDPLDGTTNYTHQYPFCGCSVGLLIDGKPAVGAIFDPVQNHLFRAAKGLGATCNREPIRVSSAGSLADSLLVTGFAYDRRETIDNNYAEFCHLTHLTRGVRRGGSASIDLAYVACGRLDGYWERGLSPWDIAAGVILVEEAGGQVTAYDGGPFDIKSGRILATNGQIHQELSSTLQTVKPFERFAPV
;
A
#
# COMPACT_ATOMS: atom_id res chain seq x y z
N MET A 1 17.22 -3.54 16.59
CA MET A 1 17.18 -2.62 17.77
C MET A 1 15.75 -2.58 18.31
N ASN A 2 15.59 -2.52 19.64
CA ASN A 2 14.24 -2.33 20.22
C ASN A 2 14.03 -0.83 20.41
N TYR A 3 13.10 -0.26 19.67
CA TYR A 3 12.65 1.12 19.83
C TYR A 3 11.56 1.17 20.89
N SER A 4 11.58 2.24 21.73
CA SER A 4 10.54 2.44 22.74
C SER A 4 9.21 2.86 22.11
N PRO A 5 8.08 2.74 22.83
CA PRO A 5 6.81 3.29 22.36
C PRO A 5 6.88 4.79 22.06
N GLU A 6 7.68 5.54 22.79
CA GLU A 6 7.90 6.98 22.58
C GLU A 6 8.64 7.25 21.27
N ASP A 7 9.64 6.43 20.92
CA ASP A 7 10.36 6.53 19.65
C ASP A 7 9.41 6.22 18.48
N LEU A 8 8.61 5.15 18.59
CA LEU A 8 7.64 4.78 17.58
C LEU A 8 6.55 5.84 17.40
N GLN A 9 6.10 6.47 18.50
CA GLN A 9 5.16 7.59 18.43
C GLN A 9 5.78 8.80 17.71
N ARG A 10 7.03 9.13 18.00
CA ARG A 10 7.75 10.21 17.29
C ARG A 10 7.86 9.92 15.80
N PHE A 11 8.22 8.70 15.40
CA PHE A 11 8.27 8.31 13.99
C PHE A 11 6.88 8.34 13.34
N LEU A 12 5.82 7.97 14.08
CA LEU A 12 4.44 8.06 13.59
C LEU A 12 4.02 9.52 13.35
N ASP A 13 4.42 10.43 14.20
CA ASP A 13 4.14 11.86 14.02
C ASP A 13 4.88 12.40 12.78
N VAL A 14 6.13 12.01 12.55
CA VAL A 14 6.89 12.35 11.33
C VAL A 14 6.23 11.77 10.08
N ALA A 15 5.85 10.48 10.07
CA ALA A 15 5.14 9.87 8.95
C ALA A 15 3.82 10.58 8.65
N THR A 16 3.09 10.94 9.71
CA THR A 16 1.80 11.65 9.65
C THR A 16 1.94 13.04 9.01
N GLU A 17 2.95 13.80 9.45
CA GLU A 17 3.25 15.13 8.88
C GLU A 17 3.67 15.01 7.42
N ALA A 18 4.56 14.07 7.09
CA ALA A 18 5.05 13.85 5.74
C ALA A 18 3.93 13.44 4.77
N ALA A 19 3.10 12.44 5.12
CA ALA A 19 1.96 12.01 4.30
C ALA A 19 0.93 13.13 4.13
N SER A 20 0.69 13.94 5.17
CA SER A 20 -0.23 15.08 5.11
C SER A 20 0.31 16.19 4.20
N ALA A 21 1.62 16.47 4.24
CA ALA A 21 2.27 17.47 3.37
C ALA A 21 2.17 17.05 1.89
N GLY A 22 2.53 15.80 1.56
CA GLY A 22 2.35 15.26 0.21
C GLY A 22 0.89 15.29 -0.23
N GLY A 23 -0.03 14.84 0.63
CA GLY A 23 -1.47 14.85 0.35
C GLY A 23 -2.06 16.24 0.13
N ALA A 24 -1.54 17.28 0.79
CA ALA A 24 -1.94 18.67 0.54
C ALA A 24 -1.56 19.13 -0.87
N VAL A 25 -0.38 18.72 -1.36
CA VAL A 25 0.04 18.95 -2.75
C VAL A 25 -0.90 18.23 -3.71
N LEU A 26 -1.21 16.97 -3.44
CA LEU A 26 -2.14 16.20 -4.28
C LEU A 26 -3.53 16.85 -4.35
N LYS A 27 -4.05 17.39 -3.24
CA LYS A 27 -5.31 18.17 -3.25
C LYS A 27 -5.21 19.39 -4.16
N HIS A 28 -4.09 20.09 -4.14
CA HIS A 28 -3.90 21.30 -4.96
C HIS A 28 -3.93 20.99 -6.46
N TYR A 29 -3.32 19.87 -6.88
CA TYR A 29 -3.25 19.47 -8.29
C TYR A 29 -4.47 18.67 -8.77
N TRP A 30 -5.38 18.24 -7.87
CA TRP A 30 -6.55 17.45 -8.24
C TRP A 30 -7.39 18.10 -9.30
N GLY A 31 -7.50 17.45 -10.47
CA GLY A 31 -8.24 17.99 -11.62
C GLY A 31 -7.53 19.09 -12.42
N ASN A 32 -6.30 19.46 -12.04
CA ASN A 32 -5.55 20.58 -12.66
C ASN A 32 -4.15 20.15 -13.13
N LEU A 33 -4.01 18.92 -13.63
CA LEU A 33 -2.75 18.44 -14.20
C LEU A 33 -2.51 19.06 -15.57
N SER A 34 -1.27 19.48 -15.81
CA SER A 34 -0.80 20.00 -17.10
C SER A 34 0.25 19.11 -17.78
N ASN A 35 0.91 18.25 -17.01
CA ASN A 35 1.99 17.38 -17.51
C ASN A 35 1.84 15.95 -16.98
N ILE A 36 1.53 15.02 -17.89
CA ILE A 36 1.44 13.60 -17.62
C ILE A 36 2.46 12.88 -18.51
N GLN A 37 3.36 12.09 -17.92
CA GLN A 37 4.39 11.35 -18.63
C GLN A 37 4.24 9.86 -18.37
N GLN A 38 4.68 9.03 -19.33
CA GLN A 38 4.78 7.59 -19.15
C GLN A 38 6.21 7.23 -18.73
N LYS A 39 6.37 6.47 -17.65
CA LYS A 39 7.69 6.06 -17.13
C LYS A 39 8.30 4.97 -18.02
N GLY A 40 7.84 3.86 -18.17
CA GLY A 40 8.47 2.75 -18.90
C GLY A 40 7.42 1.90 -19.61
N ARG A 41 6.62 1.18 -18.82
CA ARG A 41 5.59 0.29 -19.34
C ARG A 41 4.29 1.05 -19.60
N PRO A 42 3.44 0.57 -20.54
CA PRO A 42 2.13 1.18 -20.77
C PRO A 42 1.27 1.19 -19.50
N GLY A 43 0.80 2.39 -19.12
CA GLY A 43 0.00 2.62 -17.93
C GLY A 43 0.78 2.94 -16.66
N ASP A 44 2.11 2.92 -16.73
CA ASP A 44 2.99 3.42 -15.66
C ASP A 44 3.23 4.91 -15.88
N LEU A 45 2.55 5.74 -15.11
CA LEU A 45 2.48 7.20 -15.28
C LEU A 45 3.21 7.94 -14.16
N VAL A 46 3.68 9.15 -14.49
CA VAL A 46 4.14 10.15 -13.53
C VAL A 46 3.65 11.52 -13.94
N THR A 47 3.30 12.35 -12.98
CA THR A 47 2.82 13.71 -13.18
C THR A 47 3.68 14.73 -12.42
N GLU A 48 3.42 16.01 -12.65
CA GLU A 48 4.00 17.06 -11.82
C GLU A 48 3.54 16.99 -10.36
N ALA A 49 2.36 16.40 -10.10
CA ALA A 49 1.85 16.22 -8.74
C ALA A 49 2.66 15.20 -7.95
N ASP A 50 3.06 14.07 -8.57
CA ASP A 50 3.95 13.05 -7.95
C ASP A 50 5.26 13.71 -7.49
N LYS A 51 5.94 14.41 -8.40
CA LYS A 51 7.23 15.06 -8.12
C LYS A 51 7.11 16.17 -7.07
N ALA A 52 6.04 16.96 -7.12
CA ALA A 52 5.81 18.02 -6.15
C ALA A 52 5.46 17.44 -4.77
N ALA A 53 4.64 16.40 -4.70
CA ALA A 53 4.31 15.73 -3.46
C ALA A 53 5.54 15.04 -2.84
N GLU A 54 6.35 14.33 -3.64
CA GLU A 54 7.60 13.72 -3.15
C GLU A 54 8.53 14.77 -2.55
N LYS A 55 8.71 15.91 -3.20
CA LYS A 55 9.54 17.01 -2.68
C LYS A 55 9.12 17.46 -1.28
N GLU A 56 7.82 17.62 -1.04
CA GLU A 56 7.31 18.04 0.27
C GLU A 56 7.46 16.92 1.31
N VAL A 57 7.16 15.66 0.96
CA VAL A 57 7.39 14.49 1.84
C VAL A 57 8.86 14.41 2.25
N LEU A 58 9.78 14.49 1.28
CA LEU A 58 11.22 14.45 1.54
C LEU A 58 11.71 15.65 2.36
N SER A 59 11.11 16.83 2.20
CA SER A 59 11.42 18.01 3.00
C SER A 59 11.12 17.78 4.48
N VAL A 60 9.96 17.21 4.80
CA VAL A 60 9.57 16.84 6.17
C VAL A 60 10.51 15.77 6.74
N LEU A 61 10.78 14.69 6.00
CA LEU A 61 11.68 13.63 6.46
C LEU A 61 13.09 14.17 6.75
N ARG A 62 13.64 14.98 5.85
CA ARG A 62 14.98 15.58 6.06
C ARG A 62 15.04 16.54 7.24
N LEU A 63 13.94 17.22 7.56
CA LEU A 63 13.88 18.11 8.72
C LEU A 63 13.92 17.34 10.04
N HIS A 64 13.17 16.23 10.14
CA HIS A 64 12.99 15.50 11.40
C HIS A 64 13.94 14.32 11.57
N VAL A 65 14.38 13.69 10.47
CA VAL A 65 15.19 12.47 10.44
C VAL A 65 16.26 12.53 9.35
N PRO A 66 17.16 13.55 9.39
CA PRO A 66 18.10 13.84 8.30
C PRO A 66 19.08 12.72 7.98
N ASP A 67 19.38 11.86 8.96
CA ASP A 67 20.36 10.78 8.86
C ASP A 67 19.73 9.43 8.43
N HIS A 68 18.39 9.34 8.36
CA HIS A 68 17.72 8.10 7.96
C HIS A 68 17.77 7.89 6.44
N ALA A 69 17.90 6.65 6.03
CA ALA A 69 17.76 6.27 4.62
C ALA A 69 16.31 6.35 4.16
N ILE A 70 16.11 6.74 2.89
CA ILE A 70 14.81 6.84 2.26
C ILE A 70 14.84 6.08 0.93
N LEU A 71 13.80 5.33 0.65
CA LEU A 71 13.50 4.72 -0.64
C LEU A 71 12.20 5.35 -1.15
N ALA A 72 12.33 6.25 -2.12
CA ALA A 72 11.19 6.97 -2.72
C ALA A 72 10.95 6.49 -4.15
N GLU A 73 9.70 6.51 -4.59
CA GLU A 73 9.31 6.01 -5.91
C GLU A 73 10.00 6.79 -7.03
N GLU A 74 10.00 8.12 -6.97
CA GLU A 74 10.48 8.98 -8.06
C GLU A 74 11.99 9.22 -7.98
N SER A 75 12.53 9.45 -6.78
CA SER A 75 13.96 9.77 -6.57
C SER A 75 14.81 8.53 -6.28
N GLY A 76 14.22 7.35 -6.04
CA GLY A 76 14.95 6.14 -5.69
C GLY A 76 15.56 6.18 -4.28
N SER A 77 16.73 5.59 -4.12
CA SER A 77 17.42 5.48 -2.82
C SER A 77 18.16 6.76 -2.47
N ILE A 78 17.94 7.29 -1.27
CA ILE A 78 18.55 8.51 -0.72
C ILE A 78 19.20 8.16 0.62
N GLY A 79 20.47 8.53 0.80
CA GLY A 79 21.23 8.21 2.01
C GLY A 79 21.71 6.76 2.05
N THR A 80 22.35 6.40 3.17
CA THR A 80 22.88 5.03 3.39
C THR A 80 22.20 4.45 4.62
N GLN A 81 21.68 3.25 4.50
CA GLN A 81 21.07 2.54 5.63
C GLN A 81 22.17 2.04 6.57
N THR A 82 22.38 2.74 7.69
CA THR A 82 23.42 2.42 8.68
C THR A 82 22.89 1.83 9.98
N ASP A 83 21.60 2.05 10.27
CA ASP A 83 20.94 1.77 11.56
C ASP A 83 19.71 0.87 11.44
N GLY A 84 19.50 0.23 10.27
CA GLY A 84 18.34 -0.62 10.00
C GLY A 84 17.05 0.15 9.74
N LEU A 85 17.07 1.50 9.74
CA LEU A 85 15.90 2.34 9.45
C LEU A 85 15.84 2.68 7.96
N LEU A 86 14.67 2.48 7.36
CA LEU A 86 14.42 2.82 5.95
C LEU A 86 13.00 3.36 5.79
N TRP A 87 12.88 4.61 5.39
CA TRP A 87 11.61 5.20 4.98
C TRP A 87 11.27 4.76 3.56
N ALA A 88 10.05 4.27 3.35
CA ALA A 88 9.50 3.91 2.05
C ALA A 88 8.41 4.92 1.71
N VAL A 89 8.55 5.62 0.58
CA VAL A 89 7.69 6.76 0.20
C VAL A 89 7.10 6.53 -1.17
N ASP A 90 5.79 6.52 -1.25
CA ASP A 90 5.03 6.68 -2.47
C ASP A 90 4.29 8.02 -2.41
N PRO A 91 4.71 9.02 -3.21
CA PRO A 91 4.09 10.33 -3.17
C PRO A 91 2.65 10.36 -3.71
N LEU A 92 2.35 9.44 -4.64
CA LEU A 92 1.02 9.32 -5.27
C LEU A 92 0.77 7.87 -5.73
N ASP A 93 0.41 7.00 -4.80
CA ASP A 93 -0.11 5.67 -5.14
C ASP A 93 -1.47 5.79 -5.83
N GLY A 94 -1.58 5.18 -7.01
CA GLY A 94 -2.76 5.29 -7.86
C GLY A 94 -2.70 6.45 -8.86
N THR A 95 -1.52 6.77 -9.43
CA THR A 95 -1.32 7.84 -10.42
C THR A 95 -2.28 7.75 -11.61
N THR A 96 -2.56 6.54 -12.11
CA THR A 96 -3.58 6.35 -13.16
C THR A 96 -4.96 6.82 -12.71
N ASN A 97 -5.40 6.44 -11.51
CA ASN A 97 -6.68 6.90 -10.95
C ASN A 97 -6.72 8.42 -10.83
N TYR A 98 -5.64 8.98 -10.29
CA TYR A 98 -5.50 10.40 -10.08
C TYR A 98 -5.60 11.19 -11.39
N THR A 99 -4.93 10.76 -12.46
CA THR A 99 -4.99 11.40 -13.79
C THR A 99 -6.39 11.35 -14.40
N HIS A 100 -7.18 10.35 -14.08
CA HIS A 100 -8.58 10.21 -14.49
C HIS A 100 -9.59 10.81 -13.50
N GLN A 101 -9.12 11.47 -12.43
CA GLN A 101 -9.97 11.97 -11.34
C GLN A 101 -10.87 10.87 -10.73
N TYR A 102 -10.41 9.60 -10.78
CA TYR A 102 -11.05 8.52 -10.06
C TYR A 102 -10.63 8.58 -8.59
N PRO A 103 -11.57 8.76 -7.62
CA PRO A 103 -11.26 9.18 -6.26
C PRO A 103 -10.72 8.03 -5.40
N PHE A 104 -9.63 7.40 -5.83
CA PHE A 104 -9.00 6.26 -5.16
C PHE A 104 -7.48 6.32 -5.36
N CYS A 105 -6.82 7.11 -4.55
CA CYS A 105 -5.37 7.35 -4.56
C CYS A 105 -4.91 7.85 -3.20
N GLY A 106 -3.61 7.74 -2.91
CA GLY A 106 -3.07 8.16 -1.62
C GLY A 106 -1.60 8.54 -1.67
N CYS A 107 -1.16 9.32 -0.67
CA CYS A 107 0.25 9.52 -0.35
C CYS A 107 0.62 8.58 0.79
N SER A 108 1.59 7.69 0.57
CA SER A 108 1.99 6.63 1.48
C SER A 108 3.41 6.85 2.01
N VAL A 109 3.57 6.83 3.33
CA VAL A 109 4.87 6.98 4.02
C VAL A 109 4.98 5.89 5.08
N GLY A 110 5.89 4.95 4.88
CA GLY A 110 6.16 3.85 5.80
C GLY A 110 7.60 3.87 6.34
N LEU A 111 7.80 3.42 7.56
CA LEU A 111 9.12 3.16 8.13
C LEU A 111 9.33 1.67 8.33
N LEU A 112 10.41 1.15 7.77
CA LEU A 112 10.92 -0.18 8.03
C LEU A 112 12.00 -0.12 9.11
N ILE A 113 11.90 -1.03 10.07
CA ILE A 113 12.93 -1.29 11.07
C ILE A 113 13.46 -2.71 10.85
N ASP A 114 14.75 -2.84 10.57
CA ASP A 114 15.38 -4.11 10.23
C ASP A 114 14.62 -4.89 9.12
N GLY A 115 14.13 -4.13 8.10
CA GLY A 115 13.42 -4.65 6.95
C GLY A 115 11.94 -5.01 7.20
N LYS A 116 11.40 -4.72 8.40
CA LYS A 116 10.00 -4.99 8.75
C LYS A 116 9.22 -3.69 8.90
N PRO A 117 8.00 -3.56 8.35
CA PRO A 117 7.11 -2.43 8.57
C PRO A 117 6.89 -2.20 10.08
N ALA A 118 7.06 -0.97 10.52
CA ALA A 118 6.95 -0.61 11.94
C ALA A 118 6.11 0.65 12.19
N VAL A 119 6.07 1.56 11.21
CA VAL A 119 5.27 2.78 11.25
C VAL A 119 4.69 3.02 9.86
N GLY A 120 3.49 3.54 9.77
CA GLY A 120 2.86 3.90 8.50
C GLY A 120 1.85 5.02 8.62
N ALA A 121 1.83 5.90 7.62
CA ALA A 121 0.78 6.89 7.41
C ALA A 121 0.40 6.92 5.93
N ILE A 122 -0.90 6.92 5.66
CA ILE A 122 -1.48 7.02 4.32
C ILE A 122 -2.52 8.13 4.34
N PHE A 123 -2.36 9.11 3.45
CA PHE A 123 -3.32 10.19 3.30
C PHE A 123 -4.06 10.07 1.97
N ASP A 124 -5.38 9.88 2.04
CA ASP A 124 -6.29 9.97 0.90
C ASP A 124 -6.68 11.44 0.69
N PRO A 125 -6.22 12.09 -0.39
CA PRO A 125 -6.47 13.51 -0.62
C PRO A 125 -7.92 13.83 -0.99
N VAL A 126 -8.64 12.86 -1.55
CA VAL A 126 -10.01 13.07 -2.05
C VAL A 126 -11.03 12.89 -0.94
N GLN A 127 -10.92 11.80 -0.17
CA GLN A 127 -11.81 11.50 0.95
C GLN A 127 -11.42 12.24 2.24
N ASN A 128 -10.23 12.86 2.26
CA ASN A 128 -9.65 13.47 3.46
C ASN A 128 -9.51 12.49 4.63
N HIS A 129 -9.10 11.27 4.33
CA HIS A 129 -8.78 10.26 5.32
C HIS A 129 -7.29 10.19 5.58
N LEU A 130 -6.89 10.26 6.84
CA LEU A 130 -5.54 10.02 7.31
C LEU A 130 -5.51 8.73 8.11
N PHE A 131 -5.03 7.67 7.49
CA PHE A 131 -4.77 6.39 8.15
C PHE A 131 -3.36 6.39 8.71
N ARG A 132 -3.19 5.92 9.95
CA ARG A 132 -1.88 5.83 10.58
C ARG A 132 -1.80 4.72 11.60
N ALA A 133 -0.63 4.07 11.70
CA ALA A 133 -0.35 3.04 12.68
C ALA A 133 1.14 2.99 13.02
N ALA A 134 1.45 2.54 14.22
CA ALA A 134 2.79 2.15 14.60
C ALA A 134 2.73 0.90 15.49
N LYS A 135 3.76 0.09 15.43
CA LYS A 135 3.84 -1.21 16.10
C LYS A 135 3.54 -1.10 17.60
N GLY A 136 2.49 -1.78 18.04
CA GLY A 136 2.01 -1.79 19.42
C GLY A 136 1.22 -0.55 19.84
N LEU A 137 0.95 0.41 18.93
CA LEU A 137 0.18 1.62 19.23
C LEU A 137 -1.23 1.60 18.62
N GLY A 138 -1.57 0.54 17.86
CA GLY A 138 -2.83 0.42 17.17
C GLY A 138 -2.91 1.24 15.88
N ALA A 139 -4.04 1.13 15.18
CA ALA A 139 -4.33 1.82 13.94
C ALA A 139 -5.50 2.79 14.08
N THR A 140 -5.43 3.94 13.40
CA THR A 140 -6.49 4.96 13.41
C THR A 140 -6.75 5.52 12.02
N CYS A 141 -7.99 5.99 11.78
CA CYS A 141 -8.36 6.84 10.66
C CYS A 141 -8.90 8.16 11.21
N ASN A 142 -8.31 9.28 10.83
CA ASN A 142 -8.69 10.62 11.36
C ASN A 142 -8.74 10.65 12.90
N ARG A 143 -7.78 9.98 13.56
CA ARG A 143 -7.63 9.81 15.02
C ARG A 143 -8.63 8.84 15.66
N GLU A 144 -9.65 8.36 14.95
CA GLU A 144 -10.56 7.35 15.45
C GLU A 144 -9.96 5.95 15.27
N PRO A 145 -10.00 5.09 16.30
CA PRO A 145 -9.50 3.71 16.19
C PRO A 145 -10.22 2.94 15.07
N ILE A 146 -9.45 2.18 14.29
CA ILE A 146 -9.98 1.29 13.25
C ILE A 146 -9.68 -0.17 13.57
N ARG A 147 -10.49 -1.06 13.00
CA ARG A 147 -10.30 -2.51 13.08
C ARG A 147 -10.70 -3.15 11.77
N VAL A 148 -10.07 -4.28 11.47
CA VAL A 148 -10.47 -5.15 10.36
C VAL A 148 -11.91 -5.65 10.53
N SER A 149 -12.49 -6.13 9.45
CA SER A 149 -13.85 -6.70 9.42
C SER A 149 -13.94 -8.04 10.16
N SER A 150 -15.17 -8.56 10.29
CA SER A 150 -15.46 -9.85 10.93
C SER A 150 -16.04 -10.90 9.97
N ALA A 151 -15.91 -10.72 8.64
CA ALA A 151 -16.35 -11.73 7.67
C ALA A 151 -15.60 -13.06 7.92
N GLY A 152 -16.34 -14.14 8.12
CA GLY A 152 -15.80 -15.42 8.56
C GLY A 152 -15.63 -16.46 7.42
N SER A 153 -16.02 -16.13 6.18
CA SER A 153 -15.88 -17.01 5.02
C SER A 153 -15.62 -16.22 3.74
N LEU A 154 -15.03 -16.84 2.72
CA LEU A 154 -14.88 -16.22 1.41
C LEU A 154 -16.24 -15.83 0.80
N ALA A 155 -17.27 -16.68 0.96
CA ALA A 155 -18.60 -16.42 0.42
C ALA A 155 -19.25 -15.13 0.96
N ASP A 156 -18.86 -14.70 2.17
CA ASP A 156 -19.33 -13.47 2.81
C ASP A 156 -18.41 -12.27 2.59
N SER A 157 -17.27 -12.46 1.91
CA SER A 157 -16.21 -11.47 1.80
C SER A 157 -16.30 -10.59 0.57
N LEU A 158 -15.89 -9.34 0.74
CA LEU A 158 -15.59 -8.40 -0.33
C LEU A 158 -14.07 -8.22 -0.41
N LEU A 159 -13.46 -8.73 -1.48
CA LEU A 159 -12.02 -8.71 -1.67
C LEU A 159 -11.58 -7.59 -2.62
N VAL A 160 -10.28 -7.31 -2.62
CA VAL A 160 -9.65 -6.39 -3.57
C VAL A 160 -8.30 -6.92 -4.02
N THR A 161 -7.89 -6.55 -5.23
CA THR A 161 -6.61 -6.90 -5.83
C THR A 161 -6.16 -5.85 -6.84
N GLY A 162 -4.91 -5.97 -7.29
CA GLY A 162 -4.37 -5.22 -8.40
C GLY A 162 -3.69 -6.10 -9.45
N PHE A 163 -3.16 -5.45 -10.48
CA PHE A 163 -2.48 -6.09 -11.59
C PHE A 163 -1.18 -5.35 -11.87
N ALA A 164 -0.07 -6.04 -11.73
CA ALA A 164 1.26 -5.50 -12.01
C ALA A 164 1.38 -4.96 -13.45
N TYR A 165 2.28 -4.02 -13.65
CA TYR A 165 2.48 -3.41 -14.98
C TYR A 165 2.97 -4.41 -16.03
N ASP A 166 3.63 -5.52 -15.61
CA ASP A 166 4.09 -6.61 -16.47
C ASP A 166 3.02 -7.68 -16.79
N ARG A 167 1.77 -7.48 -16.38
CA ARG A 167 0.66 -8.45 -16.54
C ARG A 167 0.41 -8.93 -17.96
N ARG A 168 0.89 -8.18 -18.97
CA ARG A 168 0.80 -8.54 -20.38
C ARG A 168 1.99 -9.37 -20.87
N GLU A 169 3.04 -9.49 -20.06
CA GLU A 169 4.33 -10.08 -20.40
C GLU A 169 4.54 -11.44 -19.72
N THR A 170 3.73 -11.77 -18.72
CA THR A 170 3.86 -12.99 -17.91
C THR A 170 2.55 -13.74 -17.76
N ILE A 171 2.64 -15.07 -17.58
CA ILE A 171 1.48 -15.90 -17.19
C ILE A 171 1.09 -15.72 -15.73
N ASP A 172 2.03 -15.29 -14.89
CA ASP A 172 1.80 -14.90 -13.48
C ASP A 172 1.25 -13.48 -13.44
N ASN A 173 0.01 -13.30 -13.90
CA ASN A 173 -0.62 -12.00 -14.16
C ASN A 173 -1.83 -11.69 -13.29
N ASN A 174 -2.18 -12.57 -12.36
CA ASN A 174 -3.31 -12.44 -11.44
C ASN A 174 -4.73 -12.51 -12.07
N TYR A 175 -4.85 -12.81 -13.37
CA TYR A 175 -6.18 -12.89 -14.00
C TYR A 175 -6.96 -14.13 -13.57
N ALA A 176 -6.28 -15.26 -13.43
CA ALA A 176 -6.92 -16.51 -13.03
C ALA A 176 -7.44 -16.42 -11.59
N GLU A 177 -6.63 -15.88 -10.68
CA GLU A 177 -6.96 -15.63 -9.28
C GLU A 177 -8.17 -14.68 -9.17
N PHE A 178 -8.15 -13.57 -9.90
CA PHE A 178 -9.25 -12.61 -9.96
C PHE A 178 -10.56 -13.27 -10.40
N CYS A 179 -10.55 -14.02 -11.52
CA CYS A 179 -11.74 -14.71 -12.02
C CYS A 179 -12.24 -15.75 -11.01
N HIS A 180 -11.34 -16.56 -10.46
CA HIS A 180 -11.70 -17.62 -9.52
C HIS A 180 -12.32 -17.07 -8.24
N LEU A 181 -11.69 -16.08 -7.62
CA LEU A 181 -12.16 -15.47 -6.39
C LEU A 181 -13.42 -14.64 -6.58
N THR A 182 -13.62 -14.02 -7.74
CA THR A 182 -14.90 -13.34 -8.06
C THR A 182 -16.08 -14.31 -8.02
N HIS A 183 -15.87 -15.59 -8.37
CA HIS A 183 -16.91 -16.62 -8.32
C HIS A 183 -17.21 -17.09 -6.89
N LEU A 184 -16.23 -17.05 -5.99
CA LEU A 184 -16.33 -17.58 -4.62
C LEU A 184 -16.79 -16.56 -3.57
N THR A 185 -16.74 -15.28 -3.89
CA THR A 185 -16.93 -14.19 -2.93
C THR A 185 -18.14 -13.32 -3.28
N ARG A 186 -18.49 -12.37 -2.43
CA ARG A 186 -19.46 -11.31 -2.77
C ARG A 186 -18.99 -10.42 -3.92
N GLY A 187 -17.73 -10.46 -4.23
CA GLY A 187 -17.11 -9.79 -5.36
C GLY A 187 -15.67 -9.40 -5.08
N VAL A 188 -14.95 -9.12 -6.15
CA VAL A 188 -13.59 -8.60 -6.10
C VAL A 188 -13.57 -7.20 -6.67
N ARG A 189 -12.87 -6.30 -6.01
CA ARG A 189 -12.62 -4.94 -6.49
C ARG A 189 -11.22 -4.87 -7.11
N ARG A 190 -11.06 -3.97 -8.06
CA ARG A 190 -9.77 -3.55 -8.59
C ARG A 190 -9.65 -2.06 -8.24
N GLY A 191 -9.08 -1.77 -7.04
CA GLY A 191 -8.99 -0.41 -6.54
C GLY A 191 -8.02 0.44 -7.36
N GLY A 192 -6.79 -0.03 -7.50
CA GLY A 192 -5.74 0.62 -8.29
C GLY A 192 -4.85 1.56 -7.51
N SER A 193 -4.86 1.41 -6.19
CA SER A 193 -3.98 2.03 -5.21
C SER A 193 -3.78 1.02 -4.09
N ALA A 194 -2.60 0.42 -4.00
CA ALA A 194 -2.29 -0.65 -3.05
C ALA A 194 -2.36 -0.15 -1.60
N SER A 195 -1.90 1.07 -1.36
CA SER A 195 -1.93 1.68 -0.03
C SER A 195 -3.37 1.90 0.46
N ILE A 196 -4.27 2.39 -0.41
CA ILE A 196 -5.68 2.59 -0.07
C ILE A 196 -6.41 1.24 0.04
N ASP A 197 -6.10 0.26 -0.81
CA ASP A 197 -6.66 -1.10 -0.72
C ASP A 197 -6.33 -1.71 0.66
N LEU A 198 -5.08 -1.63 1.12
CA LEU A 198 -4.64 -2.07 2.44
C LEU A 198 -5.28 -1.26 3.58
N ALA A 199 -5.38 0.07 3.44
CA ALA A 199 -6.06 0.92 4.42
C ALA A 199 -7.55 0.55 4.56
N TYR A 200 -8.19 0.14 3.45
CA TYR A 200 -9.59 -0.31 3.49
C TYR A 200 -9.76 -1.70 4.10
N VAL A 201 -8.77 -2.58 3.97
CA VAL A 201 -8.74 -3.83 4.75
C VAL A 201 -8.58 -3.50 6.24
N ALA A 202 -7.63 -2.63 6.60
CA ALA A 202 -7.39 -2.25 8.00
C ALA A 202 -8.62 -1.62 8.68
N CYS A 203 -9.44 -0.85 7.96
CA CYS A 203 -10.66 -0.24 8.53
C CYS A 203 -11.94 -1.06 8.31
N GLY A 204 -11.84 -2.31 7.83
CA GLY A 204 -12.97 -3.24 7.70
C GLY A 204 -13.94 -2.94 6.55
N ARG A 205 -13.57 -2.07 5.61
CA ARG A 205 -14.36 -1.82 4.38
C ARG A 205 -14.19 -2.93 3.35
N LEU A 206 -13.04 -3.61 3.39
CA LEU A 206 -12.68 -4.78 2.60
C LEU A 206 -12.21 -5.89 3.55
N ASP A 207 -12.34 -7.14 3.14
CA ASP A 207 -12.05 -8.30 3.98
C ASP A 207 -10.68 -8.92 3.69
N GLY A 208 -10.15 -8.69 2.49
CA GLY A 208 -8.84 -9.18 2.09
C GLY A 208 -8.34 -8.54 0.80
N TYR A 209 -7.02 -8.54 0.68
CA TYR A 209 -6.24 -8.00 -0.44
C TYR A 209 -5.12 -8.97 -0.79
N TRP A 210 -4.91 -9.20 -2.07
CA TRP A 210 -3.73 -9.91 -2.59
C TRP A 210 -3.23 -9.22 -3.85
N GLU A 211 -1.93 -9.13 -4.01
CA GLU A 211 -1.33 -8.57 -5.22
C GLU A 211 0.13 -9.00 -5.35
N ARG A 212 0.65 -8.95 -6.57
CA ARG A 212 2.06 -9.15 -6.92
C ARG A 212 2.62 -7.98 -7.72
N GLY A 213 3.96 -7.90 -7.77
CA GLY A 213 4.66 -6.88 -8.54
C GLY A 213 4.69 -5.51 -7.88
N LEU A 214 4.58 -5.50 -6.54
CA LEU A 214 4.59 -4.31 -5.70
C LEU A 214 6.01 -3.96 -5.25
N SER A 215 6.23 -2.69 -5.02
CA SER A 215 7.44 -2.16 -4.41
C SER A 215 7.24 -1.91 -2.90
N PRO A 216 8.32 -1.77 -2.12
CA PRO A 216 8.20 -1.51 -0.68
C PRO A 216 7.40 -0.24 -0.34
N TRP A 217 7.46 0.79 -1.17
CA TRP A 217 6.73 2.05 -0.95
C TRP A 217 5.21 1.90 -1.12
N ASP A 218 4.74 0.98 -1.97
CA ASP A 218 3.31 0.70 -2.18
C ASP A 218 2.65 0.11 -0.93
N ILE A 219 3.41 -0.67 -0.13
CA ILE A 219 2.84 -1.56 0.88
C ILE A 219 3.33 -1.35 2.32
N ALA A 220 4.48 -0.70 2.54
CA ALA A 220 5.08 -0.59 3.88
C ALA A 220 4.11 0.02 4.91
N ALA A 221 3.46 1.12 4.58
CA ALA A 221 2.50 1.77 5.46
C ALA A 221 1.22 0.95 5.63
N GLY A 222 0.73 0.34 4.54
CA GLY A 222 -0.49 -0.46 4.57
C GLY A 222 -0.37 -1.74 5.39
N VAL A 223 0.80 -2.40 5.35
CA VAL A 223 1.06 -3.62 6.12
C VAL A 223 0.91 -3.37 7.62
N ILE A 224 1.58 -2.37 8.16
CA ILE A 224 1.49 -2.07 9.59
C ILE A 224 0.07 -1.60 9.99
N LEU A 225 -0.66 -0.92 9.10
CA LEU A 225 -2.07 -0.58 9.32
C LEU A 225 -2.93 -1.83 9.51
N VAL A 226 -2.79 -2.83 8.62
CA VAL A 226 -3.56 -4.08 8.70
C VAL A 226 -3.20 -4.86 9.96
N GLU A 227 -1.92 -5.01 10.29
CA GLU A 227 -1.46 -5.74 11.47
C GLU A 227 -1.96 -5.08 12.77
N GLU A 228 -1.83 -3.77 12.90
CA GLU A 228 -2.24 -3.01 14.09
C GLU A 228 -3.76 -2.87 14.22
N ALA A 229 -4.51 -3.04 13.12
CA ALA A 229 -5.96 -3.14 13.13
C ALA A 229 -6.49 -4.54 13.49
N GLY A 230 -5.59 -5.52 13.73
CA GLY A 230 -5.92 -6.90 14.09
C GLY A 230 -6.07 -7.85 12.91
N GLY A 231 -5.62 -7.46 11.73
CA GLY A 231 -5.54 -8.31 10.54
C GLY A 231 -4.29 -9.18 10.48
N GLN A 232 -4.13 -9.90 9.40
CA GLN A 232 -2.99 -10.80 9.15
C GLN A 232 -2.38 -10.51 7.79
N VAL A 233 -1.03 -10.47 7.73
CA VAL A 233 -0.26 -10.27 6.50
C VAL A 233 0.76 -11.39 6.34
N THR A 234 0.80 -12.02 5.16
CA THR A 234 1.73 -13.11 4.80
C THR A 234 2.11 -13.05 3.32
N ALA A 235 2.98 -13.97 2.89
CA ALA A 235 3.06 -14.37 1.50
C ALA A 235 1.77 -15.10 1.06
N TYR A 236 1.57 -15.35 -0.25
CA TYR A 236 0.37 -16.03 -0.78
C TYR A 236 0.17 -17.44 -0.21
N ASP A 237 1.26 -18.13 0.09
CA ASP A 237 1.25 -19.48 0.63
C ASP A 237 1.07 -19.55 2.16
N GLY A 238 0.83 -18.41 2.79
CA GLY A 238 0.71 -18.31 4.24
C GLY A 238 2.05 -18.29 4.98
N GLY A 239 3.18 -18.32 4.24
CA GLY A 239 4.53 -18.20 4.79
C GLY A 239 4.86 -16.79 5.25
N PRO A 240 6.08 -16.57 5.78
CA PRO A 240 6.50 -15.25 6.25
C PRO A 240 6.42 -14.19 5.15
N PHE A 241 5.90 -13.01 5.50
CA PHE A 241 5.89 -11.87 4.60
C PHE A 241 7.31 -11.32 4.41
N ASP A 242 7.68 -11.12 3.15
CA ASP A 242 8.90 -10.40 2.75
C ASP A 242 8.52 -9.22 1.85
N ILE A 243 8.76 -8.02 2.36
CA ILE A 243 8.43 -6.77 1.66
C ILE A 243 9.14 -6.63 0.31
N LYS A 244 10.30 -7.28 0.15
CA LYS A 244 11.08 -7.24 -1.09
C LYS A 244 10.58 -8.23 -2.15
N SER A 245 9.74 -9.18 -1.78
CA SER A 245 9.15 -10.13 -2.72
C SER A 245 8.17 -9.48 -3.71
N GLY A 246 7.62 -8.32 -3.33
CA GLY A 246 6.58 -7.64 -4.09
C GLY A 246 5.27 -8.42 -4.16
N ARG A 247 5.04 -9.38 -3.25
CA ARG A 247 3.86 -10.25 -3.22
C ARG A 247 3.27 -10.27 -1.82
N ILE A 248 1.97 -9.99 -1.71
CA ILE A 248 1.29 -9.82 -0.42
C ILE A 248 -0.06 -10.50 -0.40
N LEU A 249 -0.40 -11.08 0.75
CA LEU A 249 -1.74 -11.47 1.16
C LEU A 249 -2.05 -10.81 2.50
N ALA A 250 -3.02 -9.90 2.54
CA ALA A 250 -3.48 -9.20 3.72
C ALA A 250 -4.98 -9.42 3.92
N THR A 251 -5.42 -9.75 5.14
CA THR A 251 -6.84 -10.07 5.42
C THR A 251 -7.26 -9.61 6.80
N ASN A 252 -8.56 -9.75 7.10
CA ASN A 252 -9.11 -9.59 8.43
C ASN A 252 -8.70 -10.70 9.44
N GLY A 253 -7.84 -11.65 9.04
CA GLY A 253 -7.41 -12.79 9.86
C GLY A 253 -8.40 -13.97 9.83
N GLN A 254 -9.71 -13.74 9.73
CA GLN A 254 -10.72 -14.80 9.77
C GLN A 254 -10.69 -15.68 8.49
N ILE A 255 -10.57 -15.03 7.34
CA ILE A 255 -10.57 -15.70 6.03
C ILE A 255 -9.16 -16.05 5.54
N HIS A 256 -8.10 -15.75 6.32
CA HIS A 256 -6.71 -15.78 5.85
C HIS A 256 -6.30 -17.16 5.32
N GLN A 257 -6.54 -18.20 6.11
CA GLN A 257 -6.18 -19.57 5.74
C GLN A 257 -6.96 -20.05 4.51
N GLU A 258 -8.26 -19.76 4.44
CA GLU A 258 -9.11 -20.15 3.32
C GLU A 258 -8.66 -19.45 2.03
N LEU A 259 -8.37 -18.14 2.09
CA LEU A 259 -7.92 -17.36 0.94
C LEU A 259 -6.53 -17.81 0.48
N SER A 260 -5.58 -18.01 1.40
CA SER A 260 -4.23 -18.52 1.10
C SER A 260 -4.30 -19.87 0.39
N SER A 261 -5.06 -20.84 0.96
CA SER A 261 -5.22 -22.16 0.35
C SER A 261 -5.88 -22.09 -1.03
N THR A 262 -6.85 -21.20 -1.21
CA THR A 262 -7.50 -20.98 -2.50
C THR A 262 -6.52 -20.45 -3.55
N LEU A 263 -5.75 -19.42 -3.21
CA LEU A 263 -4.73 -18.83 -4.12
C LEU A 263 -3.71 -19.87 -4.60
N GLN A 264 -3.29 -20.79 -3.74
CA GLN A 264 -2.34 -21.85 -4.08
C GLN A 264 -2.90 -22.88 -5.08
N THR A 265 -4.21 -23.05 -5.15
CA THR A 265 -4.86 -24.01 -6.06
C THR A 265 -5.17 -23.44 -7.44
N VAL A 266 -5.18 -22.13 -7.58
CA VAL A 266 -5.49 -21.46 -8.85
C VAL A 266 -4.35 -21.68 -9.84
N LYS A 267 -4.69 -22.19 -11.02
CA LYS A 267 -3.74 -22.35 -12.13
C LYS A 267 -3.84 -21.13 -13.04
N PRO A 268 -2.70 -20.53 -13.43
CA PRO A 268 -2.69 -19.46 -14.43
C PRO A 268 -3.40 -19.88 -15.71
N PHE A 269 -4.02 -18.95 -16.40
CA PHE A 269 -4.60 -19.23 -17.71
C PHE A 269 -3.51 -19.58 -18.71
N GLU A 270 -3.69 -20.68 -19.47
CA GLU A 270 -2.69 -21.16 -20.44
C GLU A 270 -2.52 -20.24 -21.66
N ARG A 271 -3.48 -19.32 -21.91
CA ARG A 271 -3.43 -18.39 -23.05
C ARG A 271 -3.97 -17.02 -22.66
N PHE A 272 -3.07 -16.11 -22.31
CA PHE A 272 -3.19 -14.73 -22.78
C PHE A 272 -2.12 -14.53 -23.83
N ALA A 273 -2.50 -14.63 -25.12
CA ALA A 273 -1.60 -14.19 -26.17
C ALA A 273 -1.24 -12.72 -25.89
N PRO A 274 0.06 -12.34 -26.00
CA PRO A 274 0.44 -10.94 -25.94
C PRO A 274 -0.39 -10.18 -26.99
N VAL A 275 -1.02 -9.09 -26.57
CA VAL A 275 -1.73 -8.18 -27.48
C VAL A 275 -0.70 -7.30 -28.17
#